data_1e0d7566650f88de5b540cb69b35a46b
#
_entry.id   1e0d7566650f88de5b540cb69b35a46b
#
_cell.length_a   1.000
_cell.length_b   1.000
_cell.length_c   1.000
_cell.angle_alpha   90.00
_cell.angle_beta   90.00
_cell.angle_gamma   90.00
#
_symmetry.space_group_name_H-M   'P 1'
#
loop_
_entity.id
_entity.type
_entity.pdbx_description
1 polymer ?
#
loop_
_entity_poly.entity_id
_entity_poly.type
_entity_poly.pdbx_seq_one_letter_code
_entity_poly.pdbx_strand_id
1 'polypeptide(L)'
;MERGLTAKDMAEGGSGGKKRRRGKNSKKPKRHGGSAKNLMVERHAEFDSAAKIAAKNRFAQSPLPIGIPDNMEAPRHFSFEWENNPVALKTEAMLATKVVRRGEFGWLSNERVNEIGKMVDDLDMTLDQALSLRSALLQQKTVYSHGQLQARGKAIIRLYREGMSIVDLSKKFDFPPMNVFRVVLKEMGWSKSRIKETLRSPSKFKERERNEFKAAEDADRVSNVDQSETHVRADLFEEILANWFENQGVRVRRQGEMVKEQMKEHGRPVNTPDLLFLDHVEINGEPVAWIDAKHFYGADVNFQRKKIAKQAGRYVDSWGQGALVFRHGFCDNVHIPGTILLDCGPLDLEPLNFS
;
A
#
# COMPACT_ATOMS: atom_id res chain seq x y z
N MET A 1 -39.89 -37.09 27.82
CA MET A 1 -39.33 -38.45 27.65
C MET A 1 -37.88 -38.28 27.36
N GLU A 2 -37.22 -38.48 28.32
CA GLU A 2 -36.18 -39.41 28.85
C GLU A 2 -34.83 -39.04 28.39
N ARG A 3 -34.02 -38.47 29.30
CA ARG A 3 -33.02 -39.06 30.22
C ARG A 3 -31.87 -39.65 29.43
N GLY A 4 -30.60 -39.40 29.60
CA GLY A 4 -29.90 -39.07 30.84
C GLY A 4 -28.62 -39.90 30.88
N LEU A 5 -27.66 -39.41 31.69
CA LEU A 5 -26.50 -40.08 32.29
C LEU A 5 -25.18 -39.85 31.56
N THR A 6 -24.26 -39.05 32.03
CA THR A 6 -23.38 -38.91 33.24
C THR A 6 -22.53 -40.10 33.63
N ALA A 7 -21.29 -39.69 33.89
CA ALA A 7 -20.34 -40.24 34.85
C ALA A 7 -19.21 -41.06 34.23
N LYS A 8 -17.98 -40.68 34.46
CA LYS A 8 -17.08 -40.85 35.63
C LYS A 8 -16.92 -42.31 36.07
N ASP A 9 -15.74 -42.66 36.17
CA ASP A 9 -14.98 -43.57 37.08
C ASP A 9 -14.17 -44.61 36.28
N MET A 10 -13.00 -45.01 36.60
CA MET A 10 -11.97 -44.90 37.67
C MET A 10 -10.70 -45.47 37.08
N ALA A 11 -9.60 -44.92 37.20
CA ALA A 11 -8.52 -45.06 38.19
C ALA A 11 -7.84 -46.46 38.23
N GLU A 12 -6.54 -46.36 38.23
CA GLU A 12 -5.52 -47.20 38.85
C GLU A 12 -4.81 -48.31 38.06
N GLY A 13 -3.52 -48.13 37.98
CA GLY A 13 -2.58 -49.10 38.47
C GLY A 13 -1.60 -49.76 37.47
N GLY A 14 -0.30 -49.46 37.52
CA GLY A 14 0.65 -50.39 36.97
C GLY A 14 2.02 -49.83 36.60
N SER A 15 2.88 -49.79 37.60
CA SER A 15 4.34 -49.58 37.43
C SER A 15 5.00 -50.62 36.56
N GLY A 16 5.90 -50.20 35.67
CA GLY A 16 6.75 -51.13 34.91
C GLY A 16 7.84 -50.39 34.16
N GLY A 17 8.97 -50.22 34.80
CA GLY A 17 10.16 -49.69 34.14
C GLY A 17 10.71 -50.64 33.08
N LYS A 18 11.21 -50.07 31.98
CA LYS A 18 12.36 -50.62 31.25
C LYS A 18 12.88 -49.77 30.09
N LYS A 19 14.15 -49.46 30.17
CA LYS A 19 15.15 -49.37 29.13
C LYS A 19 15.06 -48.23 28.08
N ARG A 20 15.90 -47.25 28.30
CA ARG A 20 16.49 -46.37 27.30
C ARG A 20 16.93 -47.16 26.06
N ARG A 21 16.27 -46.93 24.94
CA ARG A 21 16.86 -47.19 23.61
C ARG A 21 17.19 -45.83 22.98
N ARG A 22 18.50 -45.57 22.83
CA ARG A 22 19.06 -44.54 21.95
C ARG A 22 18.52 -44.80 20.54
N GLY A 23 17.54 -44.05 20.10
CA GLY A 23 17.02 -44.03 18.75
C GLY A 23 17.76 -42.98 17.93
N LYS A 24 18.28 -43.44 16.81
CA LYS A 24 19.06 -42.77 15.78
C LYS A 24 18.59 -41.35 15.45
N ASN A 25 19.56 -40.43 15.41
CA ASN A 25 19.46 -39.12 14.76
C ASN A 25 19.03 -39.33 13.28
N SER A 26 17.73 -39.18 13.02
CA SER A 26 17.24 -38.98 11.65
C SER A 26 17.49 -37.50 11.32
N LYS A 27 18.55 -37.23 10.59
CA LYS A 27 18.79 -35.94 9.93
C LYS A 27 17.56 -35.64 9.07
N LYS A 28 16.71 -34.68 9.51
CA LYS A 28 15.68 -34.10 8.64
C LYS A 28 16.35 -33.59 7.38
N PRO A 29 15.87 -33.95 6.18
CA PRO A 29 16.44 -33.43 4.95
C PRO A 29 16.34 -31.87 4.99
N LYS A 30 17.47 -31.21 4.76
CA LYS A 30 17.51 -29.78 4.52
C LYS A 30 16.61 -29.50 3.30
N ARG A 31 15.44 -28.96 3.51
CA ARG A 31 14.60 -28.43 2.42
C ARG A 31 15.43 -27.38 1.71
N HIS A 32 15.78 -27.61 0.46
CA HIS A 32 16.47 -26.67 -0.40
C HIS A 32 15.55 -25.44 -0.59
N GLY A 33 15.90 -24.31 0.00
CA GLY A 33 15.17 -23.03 -0.15
C GLY A 33 15.12 -22.51 -1.60
N GLY A 34 15.88 -23.12 -2.53
CA GLY A 34 15.84 -22.82 -3.95
C GLY A 34 14.55 -23.23 -4.65
N SER A 35 13.97 -24.37 -4.28
CA SER A 35 12.76 -24.91 -4.95
C SER A 35 11.51 -24.03 -4.74
N ALA A 36 11.29 -23.47 -3.54
CA ALA A 36 10.12 -22.64 -3.28
C ALA A 36 10.19 -21.25 -3.96
N LYS A 37 11.39 -20.68 -4.05
CA LYS A 37 11.63 -19.41 -4.72
C LYS A 37 11.47 -19.54 -6.23
N ASN A 38 11.99 -20.60 -6.83
CA ASN A 38 11.84 -20.87 -8.26
C ASN A 38 10.38 -21.11 -8.65
N LEU A 39 9.64 -21.91 -7.88
CA LEU A 39 8.20 -22.12 -8.09
C LEU A 39 7.37 -20.82 -8.01
N MET A 40 7.80 -19.86 -7.19
CA MET A 40 7.12 -18.58 -7.06
C MET A 40 7.39 -17.70 -8.28
N VAL A 41 8.61 -17.69 -8.80
CA VAL A 41 8.99 -16.99 -10.02
C VAL A 41 8.25 -17.56 -11.25
N GLU A 42 8.21 -18.88 -11.37
CA GLU A 42 7.48 -19.57 -12.45
C GLU A 42 5.99 -19.23 -12.42
N ARG A 43 5.34 -19.26 -11.26
CA ARG A 43 3.93 -18.88 -11.11
C ARG A 43 3.65 -17.43 -11.46
N HIS A 44 4.56 -16.50 -11.12
CA HIS A 44 4.41 -15.11 -11.52
C HIS A 44 4.52 -14.96 -13.03
N ALA A 45 5.48 -15.63 -13.69
CA ALA A 45 5.63 -15.59 -15.13
C ALA A 45 4.42 -16.18 -15.88
N GLU A 46 3.85 -17.28 -15.38
CA GLU A 46 2.61 -17.86 -15.91
C GLU A 46 1.43 -16.90 -15.75
N PHE A 47 1.30 -16.26 -14.59
CA PHE A 47 0.24 -15.28 -14.31
C PHE A 47 0.38 -14.05 -15.22
N ASP A 48 1.58 -13.50 -15.38
CA ASP A 48 1.84 -12.37 -16.25
C ASP A 48 1.55 -12.70 -17.70
N SER A 49 1.92 -13.90 -18.18
CA SER A 49 1.59 -14.38 -19.52
C SER A 49 0.07 -14.48 -19.75
N ALA A 50 -0.66 -15.04 -18.78
CA ALA A 50 -2.11 -15.14 -18.83
C ALA A 50 -2.77 -13.74 -18.83
N ALA A 51 -2.26 -12.81 -18.03
CA ALA A 51 -2.74 -11.44 -17.96
C ALA A 51 -2.57 -10.70 -19.30
N LYS A 52 -1.43 -10.89 -20.00
CA LYS A 52 -1.19 -10.34 -21.36
C LYS A 52 -2.22 -10.85 -22.37
N ILE A 53 -2.46 -12.17 -22.37
CA ILE A 53 -3.44 -12.79 -23.25
C ILE A 53 -4.84 -12.24 -22.96
N ALA A 54 -5.22 -12.12 -21.70
CA ALA A 54 -6.50 -11.58 -21.29
C ALA A 54 -6.68 -10.13 -21.75
N ALA A 55 -5.65 -9.27 -21.60
CA ALA A 55 -5.69 -7.88 -22.06
C ALA A 55 -5.89 -7.77 -23.57
N LYS A 56 -5.22 -8.62 -24.36
CA LYS A 56 -5.41 -8.67 -25.82
C LYS A 56 -6.82 -9.12 -26.22
N ASN A 57 -7.38 -10.07 -25.51
CA ASN A 57 -8.65 -10.72 -25.88
C ASN A 57 -9.87 -10.13 -25.15
N ARG A 58 -9.74 -9.04 -24.39
CA ARG A 58 -10.83 -8.51 -23.55
C ARG A 58 -12.07 -8.11 -24.32
N PHE A 59 -11.92 -7.65 -25.57
CA PHE A 59 -13.04 -7.27 -26.42
C PHE A 59 -13.71 -8.46 -27.16
N ALA A 60 -13.11 -9.64 -27.10
CA ALA A 60 -13.68 -10.87 -27.65
C ALA A 60 -14.50 -11.69 -26.64
N GLN A 61 -14.59 -11.20 -25.39
CA GLN A 61 -15.33 -11.88 -24.32
C GLN A 61 -16.84 -11.68 -24.47
N SER A 62 -17.64 -12.65 -24.03
CA SER A 62 -19.09 -12.56 -23.95
C SER A 62 -19.57 -13.11 -22.61
N PRO A 63 -20.16 -12.30 -21.71
CA PRO A 63 -20.33 -10.84 -21.85
C PRO A 63 -19.02 -10.08 -21.84
N LEU A 64 -19.06 -8.84 -22.31
CA LEU A 64 -17.90 -7.94 -22.21
C LEU A 64 -17.53 -7.67 -20.73
N PRO A 65 -16.25 -7.46 -20.41
CA PRO A 65 -15.82 -7.09 -19.08
C PRO A 65 -16.50 -5.81 -18.56
N ILE A 66 -16.70 -5.74 -17.26
CA ILE A 66 -17.30 -4.57 -16.59
C ILE A 66 -16.66 -3.26 -17.06
N GLY A 67 -17.46 -2.24 -17.33
CA GLY A 67 -16.99 -0.93 -17.78
C GLY A 67 -16.72 -0.82 -19.28
N ILE A 68 -16.80 -1.89 -20.05
CA ILE A 68 -16.72 -1.84 -21.52
C ILE A 68 -18.16 -1.83 -22.09
N PRO A 69 -18.58 -0.77 -22.80
CA PRO A 69 -19.94 -0.68 -23.35
C PRO A 69 -20.20 -1.71 -24.46
N ASP A 70 -21.37 -2.37 -24.45
CA ASP A 70 -21.73 -3.36 -25.47
C ASP A 70 -21.89 -2.78 -26.87
N ASN A 71 -22.20 -1.48 -26.98
CA ASN A 71 -22.50 -0.78 -28.23
C ASN A 71 -21.38 0.16 -28.71
N MET A 72 -20.13 -0.08 -28.25
CA MET A 72 -19.01 0.74 -28.69
C MET A 72 -18.58 0.41 -30.13
N GLU A 73 -17.98 1.39 -30.81
CA GLU A 73 -17.29 1.15 -32.09
C GLU A 73 -16.16 0.15 -31.91
N ALA A 74 -15.79 -0.53 -32.99
CA ALA A 74 -14.68 -1.49 -33.00
C ALA A 74 -13.41 -0.87 -32.40
N PRO A 75 -12.68 -1.61 -31.54
CA PRO A 75 -11.45 -1.12 -30.94
C PRO A 75 -10.37 -0.84 -31.96
N ARG A 76 -9.73 0.32 -31.86
CA ARG A 76 -8.57 0.71 -32.67
C ARG A 76 -7.28 0.24 -32.03
N HIS A 77 -6.15 0.32 -32.73
CA HIS A 77 -4.84 -0.10 -32.21
C HIS A 77 -3.91 1.11 -32.08
N PHE A 78 -3.28 1.22 -30.90
CA PHE A 78 -2.30 2.25 -30.58
C PHE A 78 -1.06 1.60 -29.96
N SER A 79 0.12 2.09 -30.34
CA SER A 79 1.40 1.66 -29.77
C SER A 79 2.21 2.88 -29.35
N PHE A 80 2.76 2.84 -28.15
CA PHE A 80 3.52 3.94 -27.57
C PHE A 80 4.87 3.43 -27.07
N GLU A 81 5.91 4.22 -27.32
CA GLU A 81 7.19 4.10 -26.64
C GLU A 81 7.16 4.97 -25.38
N TRP A 82 7.50 4.39 -24.27
CA TRP A 82 7.50 5.03 -22.97
C TRP A 82 8.86 4.84 -22.31
N GLU A 83 9.64 5.89 -22.24
CA GLU A 83 10.93 5.86 -21.58
C GLU A 83 10.76 5.76 -20.08
N ASN A 84 11.52 4.85 -19.44
CA ASN A 84 11.51 4.62 -17.99
C ASN A 84 12.91 4.73 -17.42
N ASN A 85 13.02 5.39 -16.28
CA ASN A 85 14.26 5.52 -15.52
C ASN A 85 14.10 4.96 -14.09
N PRO A 86 14.07 3.62 -13.92
CA PRO A 86 13.89 3.03 -12.60
C PRO A 86 15.13 3.21 -11.74
N VAL A 87 14.93 3.45 -10.44
CA VAL A 87 16.01 3.56 -9.45
C VAL A 87 16.54 2.16 -9.12
N ALA A 88 17.86 2.01 -9.16
CA ALA A 88 18.49 0.73 -8.81
C ALA A 88 18.22 0.35 -7.34
N LEU A 89 17.87 -0.93 -7.09
CA LEU A 89 17.64 -1.46 -5.74
C LEU A 89 18.77 -1.14 -4.77
N LYS A 90 20.02 -1.18 -5.24
CA LYS A 90 21.19 -0.86 -4.41
C LYS A 90 21.14 0.57 -3.90
N THR A 91 20.77 1.52 -4.74
CA THR A 91 20.63 2.94 -4.40
C THR A 91 19.49 3.12 -3.37
N GLU A 92 18.32 2.55 -3.64
CA GLU A 92 17.20 2.59 -2.69
C GLU A 92 17.58 2.00 -1.33
N ALA A 93 18.21 0.83 -1.30
CA ALA A 93 18.61 0.15 -0.07
C ALA A 93 19.64 0.97 0.75
N MET A 94 20.57 1.64 0.10
CA MET A 94 21.51 2.53 0.77
C MET A 94 20.80 3.71 1.45
N LEU A 95 19.86 4.34 0.77
CA LEU A 95 19.10 5.46 1.29
C LEU A 95 18.13 5.05 2.39
N ALA A 96 17.48 3.90 2.23
CA ALA A 96 16.49 3.37 3.18
C ALA A 96 17.03 3.26 4.63
N THR A 97 18.33 3.02 4.79
CA THR A 97 18.99 2.93 6.12
C THR A 97 19.22 4.30 6.78
N LYS A 98 19.13 5.40 6.04
CA LYS A 98 19.52 6.75 6.49
C LYS A 98 18.35 7.74 6.52
N VAL A 99 17.35 7.53 5.66
CA VAL A 99 16.27 8.50 5.43
C VAL A 99 15.27 8.58 6.57
N VAL A 100 15.11 7.52 7.38
CA VAL A 100 14.23 7.48 8.54
C VAL A 100 15.04 7.66 9.82
N ARG A 101 14.61 8.61 10.67
CA ARG A 101 15.15 8.79 12.02
C ARG A 101 14.09 8.47 13.07
N ARG A 102 14.56 8.08 14.24
CA ARG A 102 13.70 7.82 15.39
C ARG A 102 13.00 9.10 15.84
N GLY A 103 11.69 9.02 16.07
CA GLY A 103 10.88 10.13 16.56
C GLY A 103 10.50 11.19 15.54
N GLU A 104 10.89 11.02 14.27
CA GLU A 104 10.55 11.93 13.15
C GLU A 104 9.24 11.53 12.47
N PHE A 105 8.09 11.98 12.98
CA PHE A 105 6.77 11.63 12.41
C PHE A 105 6.00 12.83 11.86
N GLY A 106 6.43 14.06 12.15
CA GLY A 106 5.84 15.32 11.69
C GLY A 106 6.45 15.84 10.39
N TRP A 107 6.21 17.12 10.14
CA TRP A 107 6.90 17.87 9.12
C TRP A 107 8.40 17.85 9.38
N LEU A 108 9.18 17.69 8.32
CA LEU A 108 10.62 17.82 8.42
C LEU A 108 11.02 19.30 8.46
N SER A 109 12.04 19.63 9.25
CA SER A 109 12.64 20.96 9.18
C SER A 109 13.39 21.14 7.85
N ASN A 110 13.59 22.39 7.45
CA ASN A 110 14.36 22.70 6.24
C ASN A 110 15.77 22.12 6.29
N GLU A 111 16.41 22.13 7.48
CA GLU A 111 17.74 21.53 7.68
C GLU A 111 17.71 20.03 7.41
N ARG A 112 16.64 19.35 7.86
CA ARG A 112 16.49 17.90 7.65
C ARG A 112 16.20 17.57 6.19
N VAL A 113 15.39 18.37 5.51
CA VAL A 113 15.14 18.23 4.06
C VAL A 113 16.44 18.44 3.28
N ASN A 114 17.22 19.48 3.61
CA ASN A 114 18.50 19.75 2.99
C ASN A 114 19.52 18.63 3.25
N GLU A 115 19.50 18.03 4.45
CA GLU A 115 20.34 16.88 4.76
C GLU A 115 19.99 15.67 3.92
N ILE A 116 18.69 15.38 3.73
CA ILE A 116 18.24 14.32 2.83
C ILE A 116 18.62 14.64 1.39
N GLY A 117 18.49 15.91 0.96
CA GLY A 117 18.96 16.39 -0.34
C GLY A 117 20.43 16.05 -0.58
N LYS A 118 21.31 16.38 0.36
CA LYS A 118 22.72 16.02 0.29
C LYS A 118 23.00 14.52 0.26
N MET A 119 22.11 13.68 0.80
CA MET A 119 22.27 12.23 0.72
C MET A 119 22.01 11.69 -0.69
N VAL A 120 21.24 12.38 -1.50
CA VAL A 120 20.89 11.98 -2.87
C VAL A 120 21.73 12.66 -3.93
N ASP A 121 22.48 13.71 -3.61
CA ASP A 121 23.32 14.45 -4.57
C ASP A 121 24.31 13.54 -5.35
N ASP A 122 24.84 12.50 -4.70
CA ASP A 122 25.76 11.51 -5.30
C ASP A 122 25.04 10.21 -5.72
N LEU A 123 23.71 10.18 -5.66
CA LEU A 123 22.89 9.00 -5.96
C LEU A 123 22.01 9.30 -7.18
N ASP A 124 21.79 8.29 -8.00
CA ASP A 124 20.79 8.37 -9.08
C ASP A 124 19.37 8.28 -8.49
N MET A 125 19.00 9.31 -7.72
CA MET A 125 17.72 9.41 -7.02
C MET A 125 17.42 10.88 -6.66
N THR A 126 16.16 11.29 -6.81
CA THR A 126 15.72 12.66 -6.48
C THR A 126 15.33 12.82 -5.01
N LEU A 127 15.27 14.07 -4.54
CA LEU A 127 14.79 14.39 -3.19
C LEU A 127 13.33 13.92 -2.99
N ASP A 128 12.47 14.09 -3.98
CA ASP A 128 11.06 13.66 -3.91
C ASP A 128 10.93 12.14 -3.79
N GLN A 129 11.76 11.39 -4.51
CA GLN A 129 11.85 9.93 -4.37
C GLN A 129 12.29 9.53 -2.96
N ALA A 130 13.31 10.22 -2.42
CA ALA A 130 13.80 9.97 -1.07
C ALA A 130 12.76 10.25 0.02
N LEU A 131 12.02 11.35 -0.10
CA LEU A 131 10.94 11.72 0.83
C LEU A 131 9.76 10.75 0.72
N SER A 132 9.44 10.31 -0.49
CA SER A 132 8.41 9.30 -0.72
C SER A 132 8.82 7.92 -0.18
N LEU A 133 10.06 7.48 -0.38
CA LEU A 133 10.63 6.28 0.23
C LEU A 133 10.56 6.34 1.76
N ARG A 134 10.95 7.47 2.35
CA ARG A 134 10.83 7.69 3.81
C ARG A 134 9.40 7.48 4.29
N SER A 135 8.42 8.03 3.59
CA SER A 135 7.00 7.88 3.91
C SER A 135 6.56 6.41 3.85
N ALA A 136 6.94 5.68 2.82
CA ALA A 136 6.65 4.25 2.68
C ALA A 136 7.24 3.41 3.82
N LEU A 137 8.49 3.68 4.21
CA LEU A 137 9.17 3.00 5.31
C LEU A 137 8.52 3.28 6.67
N LEU A 138 8.11 4.54 6.93
CA LEU A 138 7.39 4.91 8.16
C LEU A 138 6.01 4.24 8.23
N GLN A 139 5.29 4.16 7.12
CA GLN A 139 4.02 3.45 7.05
C GLN A 139 4.21 1.95 7.32
N GLN A 140 5.21 1.31 6.69
CA GLN A 140 5.54 -0.10 6.93
C GLN A 140 5.87 -0.35 8.41
N LYS A 141 6.75 0.48 9.00
CA LYS A 141 7.11 0.43 10.43
C LYS A 141 5.86 0.51 11.30
N THR A 142 4.98 1.48 11.02
CA THR A 142 3.76 1.71 11.77
C THR A 142 2.84 0.49 11.75
N VAL A 143 2.62 -0.10 10.59
CA VAL A 143 1.73 -1.27 10.44
C VAL A 143 2.33 -2.51 11.10
N TYR A 144 3.61 -2.81 10.85
CA TYR A 144 4.22 -4.05 11.34
C TYR A 144 4.55 -4.01 12.83
N SER A 145 4.80 -2.82 13.39
CA SER A 145 5.10 -2.66 14.82
C SER A 145 3.87 -2.30 15.67
N HIS A 146 2.67 -2.20 15.07
CA HIS A 146 1.45 -1.81 15.79
C HIS A 146 1.14 -2.73 16.99
N GLY A 147 1.34 -4.03 16.84
CA GLY A 147 1.17 -5.00 17.93
C GLY A 147 2.10 -4.73 19.11
N GLN A 148 3.34 -4.32 18.85
CA GLN A 148 4.32 -3.96 19.89
C GLN A 148 3.90 -2.69 20.64
N LEU A 149 3.35 -1.70 19.94
CA LEU A 149 2.80 -0.49 20.57
C LEU A 149 1.64 -0.86 21.49
N GLN A 150 0.70 -1.69 21.04
CA GLN A 150 -0.43 -2.16 21.85
C GLN A 150 0.02 -2.90 23.11
N ALA A 151 1.04 -3.74 23.01
CA ALA A 151 1.59 -4.45 24.17
C ALA A 151 2.19 -3.51 25.24
N ARG A 152 2.62 -2.31 24.84
CA ARG A 152 3.13 -1.26 25.75
C ARG A 152 2.05 -0.33 26.30
N GLY A 153 0.77 -0.57 26.03
CA GLY A 153 -0.34 0.31 26.40
C GLY A 153 -0.37 0.70 27.86
N LYS A 154 -0.18 -0.27 28.79
CA LYS A 154 -0.13 0.00 30.25
C LYS A 154 0.99 0.96 30.64
N ALA A 155 2.16 0.86 30.03
CA ALA A 155 3.27 1.78 30.29
C ALA A 155 2.98 3.18 29.72
N ILE A 156 2.40 3.25 28.53
CA ILE A 156 2.01 4.49 27.86
C ILE A 156 0.99 5.25 28.71
N ILE A 157 -0.11 4.61 29.13
CA ILE A 157 -1.15 5.27 29.91
C ILE A 157 -0.65 5.71 31.30
N ARG A 158 0.26 4.97 31.91
CA ARG A 158 0.88 5.37 33.20
C ARG A 158 1.64 6.69 33.00
N LEU A 159 2.55 6.78 32.04
CA LEU A 159 3.32 7.99 31.78
C LEU A 159 2.43 9.18 31.35
N TYR A 160 1.38 8.91 30.60
CA TYR A 160 0.38 9.94 30.24
C TYR A 160 -0.29 10.51 31.50
N ARG A 161 -0.67 9.65 32.47
CA ARG A 161 -1.26 10.08 33.76
C ARG A 161 -0.27 10.84 34.60
N GLU A 162 1.01 10.51 34.53
CA GLU A 162 2.12 11.22 35.20
C GLU A 162 2.41 12.60 34.56
N GLY A 163 1.70 12.97 33.46
CA GLY A 163 1.77 14.30 32.84
C GLY A 163 2.57 14.35 31.53
N MET A 164 3.13 13.22 31.05
CA MET A 164 3.86 13.21 29.77
C MET A 164 2.91 13.48 28.60
N SER A 165 3.31 14.36 27.67
CA SER A 165 2.53 14.69 26.47
C SER A 165 2.48 13.52 25.48
N ILE A 166 1.48 13.52 24.58
CA ILE A 166 1.41 12.53 23.48
C ILE A 166 2.61 12.64 22.54
N VAL A 167 3.08 13.85 22.30
CA VAL A 167 4.26 14.08 21.43
C VAL A 167 5.53 13.51 22.07
N ASP A 168 5.72 13.67 23.38
CA ASP A 168 6.89 13.10 24.07
C ASP A 168 6.79 11.57 24.17
N LEU A 169 5.59 11.03 24.40
CA LEU A 169 5.33 9.60 24.34
C LEU A 169 5.65 9.03 22.96
N SER A 170 5.25 9.74 21.90
CA SER A 170 5.56 9.38 20.52
C SER A 170 7.07 9.23 20.30
N LYS A 171 7.86 10.24 20.71
CA LYS A 171 9.32 10.20 20.63
C LYS A 171 9.91 9.05 21.46
N LYS A 172 9.43 8.88 22.69
CA LYS A 172 9.91 7.85 23.62
C LYS A 172 9.66 6.43 23.10
N PHE A 173 8.45 6.17 22.61
CA PHE A 173 8.05 4.85 22.11
C PHE A 173 8.36 4.65 20.62
N ASP A 174 8.86 5.70 19.95
CA ASP A 174 9.21 5.72 18.54
C ASP A 174 8.05 5.26 17.64
N PHE A 175 6.90 5.93 17.82
CA PHE A 175 5.67 5.63 17.09
C PHE A 175 4.87 6.89 16.78
N PRO A 176 4.12 6.96 15.64
CA PRO A 176 3.38 8.15 15.27
C PRO A 176 2.43 8.65 16.37
N PRO A 177 2.36 9.97 16.62
CA PRO A 177 1.60 10.57 17.74
C PRO A 177 0.14 10.14 17.78
N MET A 178 -0.55 10.15 16.65
CA MET A 178 -1.97 9.77 16.58
C MET A 178 -2.21 8.30 16.91
N ASN A 179 -1.26 7.42 16.61
CA ASN A 179 -1.36 6.01 17.04
C ASN A 179 -1.16 5.87 18.55
N VAL A 180 -0.22 6.62 19.13
CA VAL A 180 -0.01 6.67 20.59
C VAL A 180 -1.25 7.23 21.28
N PHE A 181 -1.85 8.30 20.75
CA PHE A 181 -3.08 8.88 21.30
C PHE A 181 -4.25 7.88 21.29
N ARG A 182 -4.43 7.13 20.18
CA ARG A 182 -5.44 6.06 20.12
C ARG A 182 -5.21 4.97 21.17
N VAL A 183 -3.95 4.63 21.46
CA VAL A 183 -3.61 3.67 22.52
C VAL A 183 -3.96 4.23 23.88
N VAL A 184 -3.66 5.50 24.19
CA VAL A 184 -4.05 6.16 25.42
C VAL A 184 -5.57 6.11 25.62
N LEU A 185 -6.35 6.51 24.61
CA LEU A 185 -7.81 6.47 24.69
C LEU A 185 -8.36 5.05 24.93
N LYS A 186 -7.76 4.05 24.29
CA LYS A 186 -8.12 2.64 24.48
C LYS A 186 -7.83 2.19 25.94
N GLU A 187 -6.66 2.53 26.47
CA GLU A 187 -6.28 2.20 27.85
C GLU A 187 -7.08 3.01 28.89
N MET A 188 -7.72 4.11 28.51
CA MET A 188 -8.74 4.82 29.29
C MET A 188 -10.11 4.12 29.26
N GLY A 189 -10.24 2.98 28.58
CA GLY A 189 -11.47 2.21 28.48
C GLY A 189 -12.43 2.63 27.36
N TRP A 190 -11.96 3.42 26.36
CA TRP A 190 -12.81 3.81 25.27
C TRP A 190 -12.95 2.68 24.23
N SER A 191 -14.18 2.47 23.75
CA SER A 191 -14.42 1.54 22.65
C SER A 191 -13.88 2.08 21.31
N LYS A 192 -13.62 1.17 20.37
CA LYS A 192 -13.17 1.55 19.01
C LYS A 192 -14.14 2.49 18.31
N SER A 193 -15.46 2.27 18.47
CA SER A 193 -16.49 3.13 17.91
C SER A 193 -16.45 4.54 18.50
N ARG A 194 -16.36 4.65 19.83
CA ARG A 194 -16.24 5.94 20.54
C ARG A 194 -14.99 6.70 20.09
N ILE A 195 -13.83 6.03 20.00
CA ILE A 195 -12.59 6.65 19.54
C ILE A 195 -12.78 7.19 18.12
N LYS A 196 -13.30 6.39 17.19
CA LYS A 196 -13.52 6.80 15.80
C LYS A 196 -14.46 8.00 15.69
N GLU A 197 -15.54 7.99 16.45
CA GLU A 197 -16.54 9.08 16.45
C GLU A 197 -15.94 10.37 17.02
N THR A 198 -15.24 10.28 18.17
CA THR A 198 -14.70 11.47 18.83
C THR A 198 -13.54 12.10 18.07
N LEU A 199 -12.71 11.29 17.38
CA LEU A 199 -11.69 11.82 16.47
C LEU A 199 -12.26 12.61 15.28
N ARG A 200 -13.51 12.31 14.85
CA ARG A 200 -14.21 13.09 13.82
C ARG A 200 -14.88 14.37 14.37
N SER A 201 -15.05 14.44 15.68
CA SER A 201 -15.68 15.56 16.37
C SER A 201 -14.85 15.94 17.60
N PRO A 202 -13.66 16.56 17.44
CA PRO A 202 -12.71 16.80 18.53
C PRO A 202 -13.25 17.68 19.66
N SER A 203 -14.29 18.46 19.41
CA SER A 203 -14.99 19.24 20.44
C SER A 203 -15.59 18.41 21.56
N LYS A 204 -15.81 17.11 21.33
CA LYS A 204 -16.30 16.14 22.33
C LYS A 204 -15.22 15.69 23.33
N PHE A 205 -13.94 15.99 23.08
CA PHE A 205 -12.89 15.73 24.04
C PHE A 205 -12.95 16.71 25.23
N LYS A 206 -12.50 16.25 26.42
CA LYS A 206 -12.18 17.16 27.51
C LYS A 206 -10.99 18.03 27.12
N GLU A 207 -10.77 19.11 27.84
CA GLU A 207 -9.75 20.10 27.49
C GLU A 207 -8.37 19.51 27.26
N ARG A 208 -7.88 18.68 28.21
CA ARG A 208 -6.57 18.04 28.10
C ARG A 208 -6.49 17.16 26.87
N GLU A 209 -7.44 16.24 26.68
CA GLU A 209 -7.44 15.32 25.52
C GLU A 209 -7.59 16.08 24.20
N ARG A 210 -8.29 17.21 24.19
CA ARG A 210 -8.43 18.07 23.00
C ARG A 210 -7.10 18.73 22.63
N ASN A 211 -6.38 19.26 23.63
CA ASN A 211 -5.07 19.87 23.41
C ASN A 211 -4.05 18.83 22.94
N GLU A 212 -4.04 17.65 23.57
CA GLU A 212 -3.17 16.53 23.18
C GLU A 212 -3.52 15.96 21.80
N PHE A 213 -4.81 15.92 21.45
CA PHE A 213 -5.26 15.54 20.08
C PHE A 213 -4.71 16.51 19.04
N LYS A 214 -4.87 17.82 19.25
CA LYS A 214 -4.37 18.85 18.35
C LYS A 214 -2.86 18.78 18.21
N ALA A 215 -2.13 18.69 19.31
CA ALA A 215 -0.67 18.54 19.27
C ALA A 215 -0.22 17.25 18.54
N ALA A 216 -0.95 16.14 18.75
CA ALA A 216 -0.67 14.87 18.07
C ALA A 216 -0.97 14.95 16.57
N GLU A 217 -2.04 15.62 16.17
CA GLU A 217 -2.44 15.82 14.76
C GLU A 217 -1.41 16.70 14.04
N ASP A 218 -0.99 17.80 14.64
CA ASP A 218 0.02 18.71 14.10
C ASP A 218 1.39 18.04 13.94
N ALA A 219 1.73 17.10 14.83
CA ALA A 219 3.00 16.38 14.87
C ALA A 219 3.00 15.04 14.11
N ASP A 220 1.90 14.66 13.45
CA ASP A 220 1.78 13.37 12.76
C ASP A 220 1.47 13.54 11.26
N ARG A 221 2.44 13.20 10.43
CA ARG A 221 2.31 13.15 8.96
C ARG A 221 2.34 11.72 8.42
N VAL A 222 2.22 10.71 9.28
CA VAL A 222 2.22 9.30 8.91
C VAL A 222 0.84 8.68 9.02
N SER A 223 0.13 8.95 10.13
CA SER A 223 -1.14 8.28 10.46
C SER A 223 -2.37 9.11 10.18
N ASN A 224 -2.22 10.43 10.15
CA ASN A 224 -3.30 11.38 9.97
C ASN A 224 -2.82 12.49 9.05
N VAL A 225 -2.76 12.19 7.78
CA VAL A 225 -2.48 13.21 6.78
C VAL A 225 -3.79 13.93 6.52
N ASP A 226 -3.79 15.24 6.66
CA ASP A 226 -4.74 16.06 5.93
C ASP A 226 -4.43 15.86 4.45
N GLN A 227 -5.24 15.00 3.83
CA GLN A 227 -4.96 14.51 2.49
C GLN A 227 -5.50 15.46 1.42
N SER A 228 -6.13 16.58 1.80
CA SER A 228 -6.79 17.48 0.84
C SER A 228 -5.84 17.94 -0.27
N GLU A 229 -4.67 18.47 0.09
CA GLU A 229 -3.68 18.92 -0.89
C GLU A 229 -3.06 17.75 -1.67
N THR A 230 -2.79 16.63 -0.98
CA THR A 230 -2.27 15.42 -1.62
C THR A 230 -3.30 14.82 -2.58
N HIS A 231 -4.59 14.87 -2.26
CA HIS A 231 -5.66 14.42 -3.16
C HIS A 231 -5.77 15.33 -4.40
N VAL A 232 -5.77 16.64 -4.23
CA VAL A 232 -5.82 17.57 -5.38
C VAL A 232 -4.67 17.32 -6.36
N ARG A 233 -3.46 17.10 -5.85
CA ARG A 233 -2.30 16.78 -6.71
C ARG A 233 -2.41 15.40 -7.33
N ALA A 234 -3.00 14.42 -6.64
CA ALA A 234 -3.23 13.09 -7.18
C ALA A 234 -4.29 13.14 -8.30
N ASP A 235 -5.43 13.81 -8.04
CA ASP A 235 -6.50 13.98 -9.03
C ASP A 235 -5.99 14.70 -10.30
N LEU A 236 -5.14 15.73 -10.12
CA LEU A 236 -4.53 16.42 -11.26
C LEU A 236 -3.54 15.54 -12.03
N PHE A 237 -2.78 14.69 -11.36
CA PHE A 237 -1.90 13.74 -12.02
C PHE A 237 -2.68 12.72 -12.85
N GLU A 238 -3.80 12.21 -12.32
CA GLU A 238 -4.72 11.34 -13.04
C GLU A 238 -5.30 12.05 -14.27
N GLU A 239 -5.64 13.35 -14.14
CA GLU A 239 -6.15 14.15 -15.27
C GLU A 239 -5.10 14.38 -16.35
N ILE A 240 -3.86 14.73 -15.97
CA ILE A 240 -2.75 14.88 -16.94
C ILE A 240 -2.55 13.57 -17.72
N LEU A 241 -2.54 12.45 -17.02
CA LEU A 241 -2.37 11.14 -17.62
C LEU A 241 -3.52 10.79 -18.59
N ALA A 242 -4.76 11.06 -18.19
CA ALA A 242 -5.94 10.85 -19.05
C ALA A 242 -5.87 11.71 -20.32
N ASN A 243 -5.62 13.01 -20.16
CA ASN A 243 -5.52 13.96 -21.25
C ASN A 243 -4.41 13.57 -22.23
N TRP A 244 -3.28 13.04 -21.74
CA TRP A 244 -2.18 12.59 -22.60
C TRP A 244 -2.65 11.51 -23.59
N PHE A 245 -3.36 10.47 -23.14
CA PHE A 245 -3.89 9.42 -24.01
C PHE A 245 -5.03 9.91 -24.92
N GLU A 246 -5.95 10.71 -24.38
CA GLU A 246 -7.06 11.28 -25.15
C GLU A 246 -6.57 12.17 -26.28
N ASN A 247 -5.53 12.99 -26.06
CA ASN A 247 -4.89 13.82 -27.07
C ASN A 247 -4.21 13.00 -28.18
N GLN A 248 -3.80 11.77 -27.89
CA GLN A 248 -3.31 10.81 -28.89
C GLN A 248 -4.47 10.09 -29.63
N GLY A 249 -5.71 10.40 -29.28
CA GLY A 249 -6.90 9.83 -29.89
C GLY A 249 -7.36 8.50 -29.28
N VAL A 250 -6.78 8.04 -28.18
CA VAL A 250 -7.20 6.82 -27.49
C VAL A 250 -8.51 7.08 -26.74
N ARG A 251 -9.49 6.19 -26.90
CA ARG A 251 -10.74 6.25 -26.13
C ARG A 251 -10.51 5.63 -24.74
N VAL A 252 -10.84 6.40 -23.73
CA VAL A 252 -10.69 5.99 -22.32
C VAL A 252 -12.00 6.13 -21.56
N ARG A 253 -12.17 5.32 -20.52
CA ARG A 253 -13.15 5.57 -19.47
C ARG A 253 -12.40 6.00 -18.21
N ARG A 254 -12.76 7.15 -17.68
CA ARG A 254 -12.17 7.70 -16.47
C ARG A 254 -12.86 7.11 -15.23
N GLN A 255 -12.12 7.04 -14.12
CA GLN A 255 -12.62 6.48 -12.84
C GLN A 255 -13.97 7.04 -12.43
N GLY A 256 -14.17 8.38 -12.51
CA GLY A 256 -15.40 9.04 -12.09
C GLY A 256 -16.66 8.58 -12.84
N GLU A 257 -16.54 8.21 -14.11
CA GLU A 257 -17.63 7.67 -14.93
C GLU A 257 -18.01 6.26 -14.46
N MET A 258 -16.99 5.41 -14.30
CA MET A 258 -17.16 4.03 -13.85
C MET A 258 -17.74 3.96 -12.43
N VAL A 259 -17.30 4.87 -11.53
CA VAL A 259 -17.87 4.98 -10.17
C VAL A 259 -19.36 5.29 -10.22
N LYS A 260 -19.79 6.27 -11.04
CA LYS A 260 -21.20 6.66 -11.17
C LYS A 260 -22.07 5.52 -11.69
N GLU A 261 -21.58 4.79 -12.68
CA GLU A 261 -22.28 3.64 -13.28
C GLU A 261 -22.40 2.49 -12.26
N GLN A 262 -21.28 2.06 -11.68
CA GLN A 262 -21.24 0.95 -10.73
C GLN A 262 -22.03 1.25 -9.43
N MET A 263 -22.10 2.53 -9.02
CA MET A 263 -22.99 2.94 -7.93
C MET A 263 -24.45 2.72 -8.24
N LYS A 264 -24.88 2.94 -9.50
CA LYS A 264 -26.27 2.68 -9.93
C LYS A 264 -26.58 1.18 -10.02
N GLU A 265 -25.63 0.39 -10.54
CA GLU A 265 -25.83 -1.04 -10.80
C GLU A 265 -25.62 -1.91 -9.57
N HIS A 266 -24.61 -1.60 -8.75
CA HIS A 266 -24.15 -2.45 -7.64
C HIS A 266 -24.25 -1.78 -6.27
N GLY A 267 -24.69 -0.52 -6.20
CA GLY A 267 -24.76 0.27 -4.95
C GLY A 267 -23.39 0.64 -4.37
N ARG A 268 -22.30 0.30 -5.06
CA ARG A 268 -20.90 0.62 -4.68
C ARG A 268 -19.97 0.50 -5.87
N PRO A 269 -18.82 1.19 -5.86
CA PRO A 269 -17.73 0.91 -6.80
C PRO A 269 -17.18 -0.51 -6.57
N VAL A 270 -17.00 -1.26 -7.65
CA VAL A 270 -16.45 -2.63 -7.64
C VAL A 270 -15.01 -2.61 -8.14
N ASN A 271 -14.80 -2.25 -9.41
CA ASN A 271 -13.51 -2.13 -10.06
C ASN A 271 -13.46 -0.85 -10.90
N THR A 272 -12.65 0.11 -10.45
CA THR A 272 -12.55 1.44 -11.06
C THR A 272 -11.10 1.89 -11.09
N PRO A 273 -10.28 1.41 -12.06
CA PRO A 273 -8.96 1.99 -12.31
C PRO A 273 -9.10 3.46 -12.72
N ASP A 274 -8.02 4.21 -12.69
CA ASP A 274 -8.07 5.62 -13.06
C ASP A 274 -8.41 5.78 -14.54
N LEU A 275 -7.86 4.92 -15.40
CA LEU A 275 -8.21 4.82 -16.82
C LEU A 275 -8.48 3.38 -17.23
N LEU A 276 -9.58 3.14 -17.94
CA LEU A 276 -9.86 1.89 -18.67
C LEU A 276 -9.85 2.20 -20.18
N PHE A 277 -9.00 1.52 -20.93
CA PHE A 277 -8.90 1.72 -22.38
C PHE A 277 -10.02 0.99 -23.15
N LEU A 278 -10.69 1.71 -24.01
CA LEU A 278 -11.69 1.19 -24.97
C LEU A 278 -11.07 0.84 -26.32
N ASP A 279 -9.78 0.99 -26.47
CA ASP A 279 -8.98 0.62 -27.64
C ASP A 279 -7.89 -0.38 -27.24
N HIS A 280 -7.31 -1.08 -28.20
CA HIS A 280 -6.09 -1.86 -27.99
C HIS A 280 -4.91 -0.91 -27.84
N VAL A 281 -4.30 -0.90 -26.67
CA VAL A 281 -3.12 -0.10 -26.36
C VAL A 281 -1.96 -1.01 -26.04
N GLU A 282 -0.83 -0.77 -26.69
CA GLU A 282 0.46 -1.37 -26.35
C GLU A 282 1.43 -0.27 -25.90
N ILE A 283 2.16 -0.51 -24.82
CA ILE A 283 3.22 0.37 -24.31
C ILE A 283 4.49 -0.45 -24.23
N ASN A 284 5.54 -0.02 -24.94
CA ASN A 284 6.80 -0.77 -25.06
C ASN A 284 6.58 -2.21 -25.55
N GLY A 285 5.62 -2.42 -26.46
CA GLY A 285 5.25 -3.74 -27.00
C GLY A 285 4.41 -4.61 -26.07
N GLU A 286 4.05 -4.11 -24.89
CA GLU A 286 3.24 -4.82 -23.91
C GLU A 286 1.77 -4.38 -23.97
N PRO A 287 0.79 -5.31 -24.00
CA PRO A 287 -0.63 -4.96 -24.03
C PRO A 287 -1.07 -4.37 -22.69
N VAL A 288 -1.77 -3.24 -22.73
CA VAL A 288 -2.26 -2.53 -21.54
C VAL A 288 -3.76 -2.30 -21.67
N ALA A 289 -4.54 -2.85 -20.74
CA ALA A 289 -5.98 -2.69 -20.71
C ALA A 289 -6.45 -1.51 -19.84
N TRP A 290 -5.71 -1.18 -18.80
CA TRP A 290 -6.05 -0.15 -17.82
C TRP A 290 -4.78 0.49 -17.25
N ILE A 291 -4.94 1.69 -16.70
CA ILE A 291 -3.89 2.38 -15.95
C ILE A 291 -4.41 2.78 -14.57
N ASP A 292 -3.50 2.71 -13.58
CA ASP A 292 -3.73 3.17 -12.22
C ASP A 292 -2.53 4.05 -11.80
N ALA A 293 -2.80 5.34 -11.60
CA ALA A 293 -1.80 6.35 -11.29
C ALA A 293 -1.38 6.30 -9.82
N LYS A 294 -0.10 6.47 -9.55
CA LYS A 294 0.46 6.44 -8.21
C LYS A 294 1.24 7.71 -7.91
N HIS A 295 0.63 8.61 -7.13
CA HIS A 295 1.22 9.89 -6.76
C HIS A 295 2.30 9.74 -5.66
N PHE A 296 3.17 8.72 -5.80
CA PHE A 296 4.27 8.44 -4.91
C PHE A 296 5.36 7.64 -5.64
N TYR A 297 6.51 7.44 -4.99
CA TYR A 297 7.59 6.59 -5.49
C TYR A 297 7.27 5.10 -5.26
N GLY A 298 7.38 4.30 -6.28
CA GLY A 298 7.19 2.84 -6.24
C GLY A 298 8.36 2.13 -5.55
N ALA A 299 8.45 2.25 -4.22
CA ALA A 299 9.53 1.67 -3.43
C ALA A 299 9.43 0.14 -3.33
N ASP A 300 10.59 -0.54 -3.24
CA ASP A 300 10.67 -1.98 -2.93
C ASP A 300 10.37 -2.25 -1.45
N VAL A 301 9.27 -1.72 -0.96
CA VAL A 301 8.78 -1.85 0.40
C VAL A 301 7.62 -2.84 0.44
N ASN A 302 7.79 -3.95 1.17
CA ASN A 302 6.86 -5.07 1.18
C ASN A 302 5.40 -4.67 1.50
N PHE A 303 5.19 -3.72 2.42
CA PHE A 303 3.86 -3.20 2.75
C PHE A 303 3.20 -2.53 1.54
N GLN A 304 3.95 -1.67 0.83
CA GLN A 304 3.47 -0.94 -0.35
C GLN A 304 3.16 -1.91 -1.49
N ARG A 305 4.09 -2.82 -1.82
CA ARG A 305 3.90 -3.84 -2.86
C ARG A 305 2.65 -4.69 -2.62
N LYS A 306 2.43 -5.18 -1.39
CA LYS A 306 1.24 -5.99 -1.06
C LYS A 306 -0.06 -5.21 -1.23
N LYS A 307 -0.07 -3.92 -0.86
CA LYS A 307 -1.24 -3.06 -1.00
C LYS A 307 -1.57 -2.84 -2.48
N ILE A 308 -0.55 -2.52 -3.30
CA ILE A 308 -0.71 -2.30 -4.73
C ILE A 308 -1.13 -3.61 -5.43
N ALA A 309 -0.43 -4.71 -5.18
CA ALA A 309 -0.75 -6.01 -5.79
C ALA A 309 -2.18 -6.47 -5.49
N LYS A 310 -2.69 -6.20 -4.28
CA LYS A 310 -4.08 -6.50 -3.93
C LYS A 310 -5.09 -5.66 -4.72
N GLN A 311 -4.77 -4.41 -5.02
CA GLN A 311 -5.61 -3.53 -5.84
C GLN A 311 -5.53 -3.95 -7.30
N ALA A 312 -4.33 -4.00 -7.87
CA ALA A 312 -4.08 -4.35 -9.26
C ALA A 312 -4.61 -5.74 -9.62
N GLY A 313 -4.48 -6.73 -8.73
CA GLY A 313 -5.00 -8.08 -8.98
C GLY A 313 -6.48 -8.11 -9.34
N ARG A 314 -7.31 -7.27 -8.71
CA ARG A 314 -8.75 -7.16 -9.07
C ARG A 314 -8.96 -6.61 -10.48
N TYR A 315 -8.09 -5.69 -10.91
CA TYR A 315 -8.16 -5.13 -12.25
C TYR A 315 -7.66 -6.13 -13.29
N VAL A 316 -6.57 -6.86 -12.96
CA VAL A 316 -6.07 -7.95 -13.81
C VAL A 316 -7.12 -9.05 -13.99
N ASP A 317 -7.82 -9.43 -12.94
CA ASP A 317 -8.92 -10.42 -12.99
C ASP A 317 -10.05 -9.95 -13.92
N SER A 318 -10.29 -8.63 -14.03
CA SER A 318 -11.37 -8.08 -14.87
C SER A 318 -10.96 -7.85 -16.32
N TRP A 319 -9.75 -7.36 -16.57
CA TRP A 319 -9.36 -6.84 -17.89
C TRP A 319 -8.00 -7.37 -18.40
N GLY A 320 -7.30 -8.18 -17.63
CA GLY A 320 -5.95 -8.61 -17.96
C GLY A 320 -4.89 -7.56 -17.56
N GLN A 321 -3.74 -7.61 -18.24
CA GLN A 321 -2.59 -6.76 -17.95
C GLN A 321 -2.90 -5.28 -18.04
N GLY A 322 -2.41 -4.51 -17.06
CA GLY A 322 -2.47 -3.06 -17.04
C GLY A 322 -1.13 -2.42 -16.73
N ALA A 323 -1.15 -1.11 -16.49
CA ALA A 323 0.02 -0.35 -16.12
C ALA A 323 -0.18 0.39 -14.79
N LEU A 324 0.89 0.50 -14.01
CA LEU A 324 0.99 1.38 -12.85
C LEU A 324 1.95 2.51 -13.19
N VAL A 325 1.45 3.74 -13.19
CA VAL A 325 2.24 4.93 -13.50
C VAL A 325 2.62 5.65 -12.21
N PHE A 326 3.91 5.68 -11.88
CA PHE A 326 4.42 6.28 -10.64
C PHE A 326 4.95 7.70 -10.91
N ARG A 327 4.34 8.71 -10.29
CA ARG A 327 4.76 10.10 -10.46
C ARG A 327 6.24 10.32 -10.13
N HIS A 328 6.74 9.68 -9.10
CA HIS A 328 8.13 9.83 -8.66
C HIS A 328 9.00 8.64 -9.10
N GLY A 329 8.62 7.90 -10.15
CA GLY A 329 9.34 6.71 -10.60
C GLY A 329 9.24 5.54 -9.62
N PHE A 330 10.04 4.51 -9.85
CA PHE A 330 9.96 3.26 -9.09
C PHE A 330 11.34 2.58 -8.99
N CYS A 331 11.46 1.65 -8.03
CA CYS A 331 12.65 0.80 -7.90
C CYS A 331 12.62 -0.34 -8.92
N ASP A 332 13.76 -0.63 -9.55
CA ASP A 332 13.93 -1.67 -10.58
C ASP A 332 13.57 -3.10 -10.11
N ASN A 333 13.61 -3.34 -8.80
CA ASN A 333 13.27 -4.64 -8.20
C ASN A 333 11.76 -4.80 -7.88
N VAL A 334 10.96 -3.76 -8.08
CA VAL A 334 9.51 -3.86 -7.84
C VAL A 334 8.86 -4.64 -8.97
N HIS A 335 8.15 -5.70 -8.58
CA HIS A 335 7.30 -6.48 -9.48
C HIS A 335 5.90 -6.59 -8.88
N ILE A 336 4.90 -6.22 -9.67
CA ILE A 336 3.48 -6.36 -9.35
C ILE A 336 2.86 -7.27 -10.43
N PRO A 337 2.42 -8.48 -10.08
CA PRO A 337 1.94 -9.44 -11.07
C PRO A 337 0.81 -8.90 -11.95
N GLY A 338 0.90 -9.16 -13.24
CA GLY A 338 -0.07 -8.72 -14.24
C GLY A 338 -0.02 -7.23 -14.58
N THR A 339 1.08 -6.54 -14.25
CA THR A 339 1.24 -5.11 -14.59
C THR A 339 2.62 -4.81 -15.14
N ILE A 340 2.70 -3.79 -15.99
CA ILE A 340 3.95 -3.08 -16.27
C ILE A 340 4.05 -1.86 -15.36
N LEU A 341 5.28 -1.46 -15.04
CA LEU A 341 5.55 -0.28 -14.22
C LEU A 341 6.11 0.81 -15.12
N LEU A 342 5.57 2.00 -14.97
CA LEU A 342 5.94 3.18 -15.75
C LEU A 342 6.23 4.34 -14.79
N ASP A 343 7.18 5.18 -15.14
CA ASP A 343 7.33 6.50 -14.53
C ASP A 343 6.50 7.55 -15.31
N CYS A 344 6.78 8.83 -15.13
CA CYS A 344 6.06 9.90 -15.80
C CYS A 344 6.77 10.43 -17.06
N GLY A 345 7.68 9.64 -17.66
CA GLY A 345 8.58 10.08 -18.73
C GLY A 345 7.98 11.00 -19.81
N PRO A 346 6.89 10.63 -20.52
CA PRO A 346 6.35 11.48 -21.60
C PRO A 346 5.36 12.55 -21.12
N LEU A 347 5.03 12.62 -19.82
CA LEU A 347 4.01 13.52 -19.29
C LEU A 347 4.57 14.90 -18.99
N ASP A 348 3.84 15.94 -19.37
CA ASP A 348 4.10 17.30 -18.89
C ASP A 348 3.53 17.48 -17.47
N LEU A 349 4.42 17.61 -16.50
CA LEU A 349 4.07 17.77 -15.10
C LEU A 349 4.16 19.22 -14.60
N GLU A 350 4.41 20.21 -15.48
CA GLU A 350 4.42 21.64 -15.08
C GLU A 350 3.15 22.04 -14.32
N PRO A 351 1.93 21.59 -14.70
CA PRO A 351 0.72 21.90 -13.96
C PRO A 351 0.69 21.40 -12.50
N LEU A 352 1.58 20.45 -12.11
CA LEU A 352 1.69 19.96 -10.74
C LEU A 352 2.63 20.79 -9.86
N ASN A 353 3.37 21.72 -10.44
CA ASN A 353 4.33 22.58 -9.74
C ASN A 353 3.64 23.82 -9.16
N PHE A 354 2.59 23.63 -8.34
CA PHE A 354 2.03 24.72 -7.55
C PHE A 354 3.00 25.06 -6.39
N SER A 355 3.40 26.32 -6.33
CA SER A 355 4.12 26.92 -5.19
C SER A 355 3.20 27.18 -4.00
#